data_eeb8d60a431854aa45faa838f79f05ef
#
_entry.id   eeb8d60a431854aa45faa838f79f05ef
#
_cell.length_a   1.000
_cell.length_b   1.000
_cell.length_c   1.000
_cell.angle_alpha   90.00
_cell.angle_beta   90.00
_cell.angle_gamma   90.00
#
_symmetry.space_group_name_H-M   'P 1'
#
loop_
_entity.id
_entity.type
_entity.pdbx_description
1 polymer ?
#
loop_
_entity_poly.entity_id
_entity_poly.type
_entity_poly.pdbx_seq_one_letter_code
_entity_poly.pdbx_strand_id
1 'polypeptide(L)'
;MYKRQQISVAAADSVFKKFESACKKKINPKIVSKLKTSQLKKCGLSRQKIRGILEMSQKFKDKTFNPRLIPKMSDEEAIVYLSTLRQIGRWSAEMILLFTYNRSNIWPVQDIGLLRAISNNYKKKYFPPETFIKKLQKRFSPYCSVATWYLWRSIDDDTIQY
;
A
#
# COMPACT_ATOMS: atom_id res chain seq x y z
N MET A 1 10.76 17.88 5.37
CA MET A 1 11.52 16.97 4.48
C MET A 1 10.64 15.83 3.93
N TYR A 2 9.36 16.09 3.60
CA TYR A 2 8.39 15.07 3.14
C TYR A 2 7.79 15.38 1.76
N LYS A 3 8.55 16.11 0.92
CA LYS A 3 8.11 16.53 -0.43
C LYS A 3 8.47 15.52 -1.54
N ARG A 4 8.82 14.29 -1.19
CA ARG A 4 9.23 13.27 -2.16
C ARG A 4 8.24 12.12 -2.21
N GLN A 5 7.52 12.04 -3.32
CA GLN A 5 6.89 10.86 -3.93
C GLN A 5 5.37 10.66 -3.80
N GLN A 6 4.58 11.70 -3.64
CA GLN A 6 3.21 11.56 -4.13
C GLN A 6 3.21 12.01 -5.60
N ILE A 7 3.30 11.04 -6.52
CA ILE A 7 2.90 11.26 -7.91
C ILE A 7 1.38 11.49 -7.87
N SER A 8 0.89 12.41 -8.69
CA SER A 8 -0.57 12.61 -8.81
C SER A 8 -1.26 11.31 -9.21
N VAL A 9 -2.53 11.15 -8.85
CA VAL A 9 -3.35 9.99 -9.24
C VAL A 9 -3.28 9.77 -10.75
N ALA A 10 -3.41 10.84 -11.55
CA ALA A 10 -3.30 10.78 -13.00
C ALA A 10 -1.95 10.26 -13.49
N ALA A 11 -0.83 10.65 -12.84
CA ALA A 11 0.49 10.15 -13.19
C ALA A 11 0.66 8.67 -12.81
N ALA A 12 0.13 8.25 -11.66
CA ALA A 12 0.14 6.85 -11.24
C ALA A 12 -0.66 5.97 -12.20
N ASP A 13 -1.84 6.42 -12.60
CA ASP A 13 -2.70 5.75 -13.56
C ASP A 13 -2.03 5.61 -14.94
N SER A 14 -1.39 6.67 -15.42
CA SER A 14 -0.61 6.63 -16.67
C SER A 14 0.51 5.58 -16.63
N VAL A 15 1.26 5.51 -15.51
CA VAL A 15 2.31 4.50 -15.31
C VAL A 15 1.72 3.09 -15.29
N PHE A 16 0.60 2.91 -14.59
CA PHE A 16 -0.07 1.61 -14.50
C PHE A 16 -0.59 1.14 -15.86
N LYS A 17 -1.28 1.99 -16.63
CA LYS A 17 -1.76 1.68 -17.98
C LYS A 17 -0.63 1.27 -18.93
N LYS A 18 0.52 1.96 -18.88
CA LYS A 18 1.70 1.59 -19.66
C LYS A 18 2.27 0.23 -19.24
N PHE A 19 2.34 -0.03 -17.93
CA PHE A 19 2.79 -1.32 -17.39
C PHE A 19 1.84 -2.46 -17.78
N GLU A 20 0.54 -2.25 -17.67
CA GLU A 20 -0.48 -3.21 -18.10
C GLU A 20 -0.37 -3.52 -19.60
N SER A 21 -0.18 -2.50 -20.43
CA SER A 21 0.05 -2.67 -21.88
C SER A 21 1.33 -3.45 -22.15
N ALA A 22 2.43 -3.19 -21.44
CA ALA A 22 3.66 -3.95 -21.55
C ALA A 22 3.48 -5.43 -21.18
N CYS A 23 2.54 -5.71 -20.27
CA CYS A 23 2.12 -7.08 -19.90
C CYS A 23 1.05 -7.67 -20.82
N LYS A 24 0.71 -7.02 -21.96
CA LYS A 24 -0.36 -7.45 -22.87
C LYS A 24 -1.70 -7.64 -22.15
N LYS A 25 -2.04 -6.74 -21.21
CA LYS A 25 -3.23 -6.78 -20.34
C LYS A 25 -3.37 -8.02 -19.46
N LYS A 26 -2.29 -8.80 -19.29
CA LYS A 26 -2.23 -10.02 -18.45
C LYS A 26 -1.10 -9.91 -17.46
N ILE A 27 -1.33 -9.19 -16.35
CA ILE A 27 -0.34 -9.03 -15.28
C ILE A 27 -0.27 -10.33 -14.49
N ASN A 28 0.83 -11.07 -14.68
CA ASN A 28 1.15 -12.24 -13.87
C ASN A 28 2.67 -12.44 -13.76
N PRO A 29 3.16 -13.20 -12.78
CA PRO A 29 4.59 -13.35 -12.53
C PRO A 29 5.37 -13.89 -13.74
N LYS A 30 4.78 -14.81 -14.52
CA LYS A 30 5.45 -15.40 -15.70
C LYS A 30 5.67 -14.38 -16.82
N ILE A 31 4.74 -13.45 -17.01
CA ILE A 31 4.85 -12.40 -18.03
C ILE A 31 5.79 -11.31 -17.52
N VAL A 32 5.59 -10.85 -16.29
CA VAL A 32 6.39 -9.76 -15.72
C VAL A 32 7.88 -10.13 -15.65
N SER A 33 8.21 -11.38 -15.27
CA SER A 33 9.61 -11.84 -15.21
C SER A 33 10.33 -11.87 -16.57
N LYS A 34 9.60 -11.85 -17.69
CA LYS A 34 10.16 -11.80 -19.04
C LYS A 34 10.35 -10.38 -19.59
N LEU A 35 9.82 -9.36 -18.91
CA LEU A 35 9.95 -7.99 -19.36
C LEU A 35 11.39 -7.49 -19.17
N LYS A 36 11.93 -6.83 -20.20
CA LYS A 36 13.23 -6.18 -20.14
C LYS A 36 13.15 -4.92 -19.27
N THR A 37 14.24 -4.61 -18.57
CA THR A 37 14.36 -3.38 -17.78
C THR A 37 14.03 -2.13 -18.60
N SER A 38 14.43 -2.11 -19.90
CA SER A 38 14.13 -1.00 -20.81
C SER A 38 12.62 -0.80 -21.04
N GLN A 39 11.84 -1.88 -21.14
CA GLN A 39 10.39 -1.82 -21.29
C GLN A 39 9.73 -1.24 -20.03
N LEU A 40 10.14 -1.73 -18.85
CA LEU A 40 9.65 -1.22 -17.55
C LEU A 40 10.03 0.24 -17.33
N LYS A 41 11.24 0.66 -17.77
CA LYS A 41 11.66 2.07 -17.71
C LYS A 41 10.78 2.97 -18.59
N LYS A 42 10.38 2.51 -19.79
CA LYS A 42 9.45 3.24 -20.68
C LYS A 42 8.05 3.41 -20.06
N CYS A 43 7.65 2.56 -19.12
CA CYS A 43 6.41 2.74 -18.37
C CYS A 43 6.47 3.88 -17.34
N GLY A 44 7.65 4.46 -17.07
CA GLY A 44 7.83 5.50 -16.05
C GLY A 44 8.23 4.97 -14.69
N LEU A 45 8.61 3.70 -14.57
CA LEU A 45 9.05 3.10 -13.32
C LEU A 45 10.50 3.48 -12.99
N SER A 46 10.75 3.85 -11.74
CA SER A 46 12.10 4.10 -11.24
C SER A 46 12.93 2.80 -11.20
N ARG A 47 14.26 2.93 -11.21
CA ARG A 47 15.18 1.78 -11.12
C ARG A 47 14.86 0.87 -9.93
N GLN A 48 14.56 1.44 -8.76
CA GLN A 48 14.24 0.69 -7.56
C GLN A 48 12.91 -0.07 -7.69
N LYS A 49 11.86 0.56 -8.26
CA LYS A 49 10.57 -0.10 -8.52
C LYS A 49 10.70 -1.22 -9.54
N ILE A 50 11.47 -1.01 -10.61
CA ILE A 50 11.75 -2.05 -11.61
C ILE A 50 12.41 -3.27 -10.94
N ARG A 51 13.45 -3.05 -10.13
CA ARG A 51 14.12 -4.13 -9.42
C ARG A 51 13.16 -4.86 -8.47
N GLY A 52 12.35 -4.13 -7.71
CA GLY A 52 11.35 -4.73 -6.81
C GLY A 52 10.32 -5.58 -7.55
N ILE A 53 9.78 -5.09 -8.67
CA ILE A 53 8.78 -5.81 -9.49
C ILE A 53 9.39 -7.10 -10.06
N LEU A 54 10.61 -7.05 -10.58
CA LEU A 54 11.27 -8.22 -11.16
C LEU A 54 11.62 -9.26 -10.08
N GLU A 55 12.17 -8.84 -8.94
CA GLU A 55 12.47 -9.74 -7.82
C GLU A 55 11.17 -10.36 -7.27
N MET A 56 10.11 -9.57 -7.12
CA MET A 56 8.82 -10.06 -6.67
C MET A 56 8.27 -11.10 -7.65
N SER A 57 8.28 -10.81 -8.95
CA SER A 57 7.79 -11.76 -9.96
C SER A 57 8.57 -13.06 -9.96
N GLN A 58 9.87 -13.03 -9.69
CA GLN A 58 10.70 -14.21 -9.55
C GLN A 58 10.32 -15.02 -8.31
N LYS A 59 10.20 -14.37 -7.13
CA LYS A 59 9.78 -15.04 -5.88
C LYS A 59 8.42 -15.74 -6.01
N PHE A 60 7.46 -15.14 -6.72
CA PHE A 60 6.17 -15.79 -7.01
C PHE A 60 6.32 -17.00 -7.93
N LYS A 61 7.19 -16.89 -8.93
CA LYS A 61 7.44 -17.96 -9.90
C LYS A 61 8.13 -19.15 -9.26
N ASP A 62 9.14 -18.89 -8.41
CA ASP A 62 9.92 -19.91 -7.70
C ASP A 62 9.20 -20.44 -6.45
N LYS A 63 8.01 -19.89 -6.15
CA LYS A 63 7.22 -20.24 -4.97
C LYS A 63 7.94 -19.96 -3.63
N THR A 64 9.00 -19.14 -3.62
CA THR A 64 9.66 -18.69 -2.40
C THR A 64 8.84 -17.65 -1.64
N PHE A 65 7.83 -17.06 -2.28
CA PHE A 65 6.78 -16.28 -1.67
C PHE A 65 5.42 -16.86 -2.06
N ASN A 66 4.61 -17.23 -1.06
CA ASN A 66 3.30 -17.82 -1.28
C ASN A 66 2.19 -16.96 -0.63
N PRO A 67 1.42 -16.17 -1.42
CA PRO A 67 0.38 -15.30 -0.89
C PRO A 67 -0.78 -16.06 -0.23
N ARG A 68 -0.95 -17.36 -0.51
CA ARG A 68 -1.99 -18.20 0.10
C ARG A 68 -1.76 -18.46 1.60
N LEU A 69 -0.58 -18.14 2.11
CA LEU A 69 -0.28 -18.24 3.54
C LEU A 69 -0.84 -17.05 4.33
N ILE A 70 -0.95 -15.86 3.71
CA ILE A 70 -1.35 -14.61 4.36
C ILE A 70 -2.70 -14.72 5.10
N PRO A 71 -3.76 -15.36 4.56
CA PRO A 71 -5.01 -15.50 5.29
C PRO A 71 -4.92 -16.27 6.62
N LYS A 72 -3.88 -17.09 6.79
CA LYS A 72 -3.64 -17.90 7.99
C LYS A 72 -2.76 -17.20 9.03
N MET A 73 -2.19 -16.06 8.71
CA MET A 73 -1.31 -15.26 9.55
C MET A 73 -2.12 -14.25 10.34
N SER A 74 -1.65 -13.88 11.53
CA SER A 74 -2.06 -12.65 12.20
C SER A 74 -1.70 -11.41 11.37
N ASP A 75 -2.27 -10.25 11.69
CA ASP A 75 -1.98 -9.01 10.95
C ASP A 75 -0.48 -8.67 10.97
N GLU A 76 0.17 -8.80 12.13
CA GLU A 76 1.58 -8.47 12.28
C GLU A 76 2.49 -9.48 11.54
N GLU A 77 2.21 -10.79 11.64
CA GLU A 77 2.93 -11.81 10.88
C GLU A 77 2.82 -11.57 9.38
N ALA A 78 1.62 -11.21 8.90
CA ALA A 78 1.37 -10.92 7.49
C ALA A 78 2.12 -9.66 7.04
N ILE A 79 2.19 -8.60 7.88
CA ILE A 79 2.98 -7.39 7.60
C ILE A 79 4.47 -7.75 7.47
N VAL A 80 5.01 -8.51 8.40
CA VAL A 80 6.42 -8.95 8.37
C VAL A 80 6.66 -9.79 7.12
N TYR A 81 5.80 -10.75 6.83
CA TYR A 81 5.91 -11.61 5.65
C TYR A 81 5.87 -10.83 4.34
N LEU A 82 4.90 -9.91 4.18
CA LEU A 82 4.81 -9.04 3.01
C LEU A 82 6.04 -8.14 2.87
N SER A 83 6.59 -7.65 3.98
CA SER A 83 7.78 -6.78 3.99
C SER A 83 9.07 -7.49 3.59
N THR A 84 9.08 -8.83 3.45
CA THR A 84 10.19 -9.57 2.84
C THR A 84 10.31 -9.31 1.33
N LEU A 85 9.27 -8.75 0.72
CA LEU A 85 9.28 -8.35 -0.69
C LEU A 85 9.93 -6.97 -0.83
N ARG A 86 10.88 -6.86 -1.75
CA ARG A 86 11.55 -5.58 -2.01
C ARG A 86 10.54 -4.49 -2.39
N GLN A 87 10.70 -3.30 -1.82
CA GLN A 87 9.84 -2.13 -1.99
C GLN A 87 8.45 -2.25 -1.34
N ILE A 88 8.19 -3.30 -0.58
CA ILE A 88 7.03 -3.41 0.28
C ILE A 88 7.49 -3.13 1.71
N GLY A 89 7.25 -1.92 2.19
CA GLY A 89 7.42 -1.56 3.60
C GLY A 89 6.14 -1.80 4.39
N ARG A 90 6.19 -1.54 5.71
CA ARG A 90 5.06 -1.71 6.62
C ARG A 90 3.77 -1.06 6.09
N TRP A 91 3.83 0.23 5.72
CA TRP A 91 2.67 0.94 5.18
C TRP A 91 2.08 0.26 3.94
N SER A 92 2.93 -0.17 2.98
CA SER A 92 2.44 -0.88 1.79
C SER A 92 1.84 -2.24 2.14
N ALA A 93 2.40 -2.95 3.11
CA ALA A 93 1.87 -4.21 3.61
C ALA A 93 0.50 -4.01 4.27
N GLU A 94 0.36 -2.97 5.11
CA GLU A 94 -0.91 -2.58 5.72
C GLU A 94 -1.98 -2.26 4.66
N MET A 95 -1.63 -1.55 3.58
CA MET A 95 -2.55 -1.27 2.46
C MET A 95 -2.96 -2.56 1.73
N ILE A 96 -2.05 -3.49 1.51
CA ILE A 96 -2.37 -4.80 0.93
C ILE A 96 -3.35 -5.57 1.82
N LEU A 97 -3.12 -5.59 3.13
CA LEU A 97 -4.00 -6.28 4.08
C LEU A 97 -5.39 -5.64 4.12
N LEU A 98 -5.46 -4.32 4.09
CA LEU A 98 -6.71 -3.57 4.15
C LEU A 98 -7.52 -3.75 2.86
N PHE A 99 -6.92 -3.51 1.68
CA PHE A 99 -7.65 -3.47 0.42
C PHE A 99 -7.75 -4.80 -0.33
N THR A 100 -6.80 -5.73 -0.13
CA THR A 100 -6.78 -7.02 -0.83
C THR A 100 -7.31 -8.15 0.04
N TYR A 101 -6.97 -8.14 1.33
CA TYR A 101 -7.39 -9.19 2.26
C TYR A 101 -8.56 -8.78 3.16
N ASN A 102 -9.05 -7.55 3.05
CA ASN A 102 -10.18 -7.00 3.82
C ASN A 102 -10.03 -7.21 5.33
N ARG A 103 -8.80 -7.07 5.85
CA ARG A 103 -8.55 -7.19 7.29
C ARG A 103 -9.22 -6.06 8.05
N SER A 104 -9.99 -6.40 9.07
CA SER A 104 -10.84 -5.45 9.79
C SER A 104 -10.11 -4.53 10.76
N ASN A 105 -8.89 -4.91 11.20
CA ASN A 105 -8.23 -4.25 12.33
C ASN A 105 -6.87 -3.62 11.99
N ILE A 106 -6.66 -3.21 10.75
CA ILE A 106 -5.45 -2.51 10.32
C ILE A 106 -5.52 -1.05 10.73
N TRP A 107 -4.45 -0.57 11.41
CA TRP A 107 -4.32 0.80 11.88
C TRP A 107 -2.99 1.40 11.40
N PRO A 108 -2.94 2.01 10.19
CA PRO A 108 -1.68 2.42 9.55
C PRO A 108 -1.15 3.73 10.14
N VAL A 109 -0.50 3.66 11.31
CA VAL A 109 0.02 4.83 12.04
C VAL A 109 1.08 5.63 11.30
N GLN A 110 1.65 5.10 10.22
CA GLN A 110 2.59 5.82 9.35
C GLN A 110 1.91 6.54 8.19
N ASP A 111 0.59 6.37 8.05
CA ASP A 111 -0.17 7.01 6.98
C ASP A 111 -0.43 8.47 7.27
N ILE A 112 0.09 9.35 6.41
CA ILE A 112 -0.04 10.80 6.55
C ILE A 112 -1.49 11.26 6.46
N GLY A 113 -2.29 10.61 5.60
CA GLY A 113 -3.72 10.88 5.46
C GLY A 113 -4.46 10.59 6.76
N LEU A 114 -4.23 9.41 7.35
CA LEU A 114 -4.82 9.04 8.63
C LEU A 114 -4.43 10.03 9.74
N LEU A 115 -3.14 10.37 9.85
CA LEU A 115 -2.66 11.31 10.88
C LEU A 115 -3.28 12.71 10.71
N ARG A 116 -3.42 13.17 9.46
CA ARG A 116 -4.09 14.44 9.16
C ARG A 116 -5.57 14.39 9.52
N ALA A 117 -6.26 13.31 9.15
CA ALA A 117 -7.67 13.11 9.48
C ALA A 117 -7.91 13.10 11.00
N ILE A 118 -7.04 12.41 11.76
CA ILE A 118 -7.10 12.42 13.22
C ILE A 118 -6.90 13.84 13.76
N SER A 119 -5.90 14.57 13.25
CA SER A 119 -5.65 15.97 13.68
C SER A 119 -6.86 16.83 13.48
N ASN A 120 -7.48 16.79 12.30
CA ASN A 120 -8.63 17.60 11.94
C ASN A 120 -9.87 17.24 12.78
N ASN A 121 -10.24 15.96 12.81
CA ASN A 121 -11.48 15.51 13.46
C ASN A 121 -11.43 15.62 15.00
N TYR A 122 -10.25 15.46 15.58
CA TYR A 122 -10.08 15.51 17.05
C TYR A 122 -9.43 16.81 17.53
N LYS A 123 -9.29 17.82 16.67
CA LYS A 123 -8.70 19.14 16.99
C LYS A 123 -7.34 19.00 17.67
N LYS A 124 -6.49 18.11 17.18
CA LYS A 124 -5.12 17.88 17.67
C LYS A 124 -4.11 18.55 16.76
N LYS A 125 -2.95 18.94 17.35
CA LYS A 125 -1.82 19.43 16.56
C LYS A 125 -1.34 18.31 15.60
N TYR A 126 -0.95 18.64 14.42
CA TYR A 126 -0.30 17.75 13.48
C TYR A 126 1.21 17.67 13.82
N PHE A 127 1.77 16.55 14.11
CA PHE A 127 1.27 15.17 14.25
C PHE A 127 0.60 14.95 15.63
N PRO A 128 -0.48 14.17 15.72
CA PRO A 128 -1.07 13.83 17.00
C PRO A 128 -0.10 13.02 17.87
N PRO A 129 -0.13 13.18 19.21
CA PRO A 129 0.70 12.38 20.11
C PRO A 129 0.45 10.88 19.95
N GLU A 130 1.52 10.08 20.00
CA GLU A 130 1.44 8.62 19.85
C GLU A 130 0.48 7.99 20.87
N THR A 131 0.48 8.51 22.11
CA THR A 131 -0.44 8.06 23.17
C THR A 131 -1.91 8.24 22.77
N PHE A 132 -2.23 9.34 22.08
CA PHE A 132 -3.57 9.59 21.58
C PHE A 132 -3.93 8.67 20.42
N ILE A 133 -3.00 8.43 19.49
CA ILE A 133 -3.19 7.50 18.37
C ILE A 133 -3.44 6.08 18.91
N LYS A 134 -2.67 5.63 19.90
CA LYS A 134 -2.88 4.32 20.57
C LYS A 134 -4.22 4.24 21.30
N LYS A 135 -4.67 5.35 21.93
CA LYS A 135 -6.00 5.41 22.55
C LYS A 135 -7.12 5.22 21.53
N LEU A 136 -7.01 5.86 20.37
CA LEU A 136 -7.98 5.68 19.28
C LEU A 136 -7.95 4.26 18.72
N GLN A 137 -6.77 3.68 18.53
CA GLN A 137 -6.62 2.30 18.08
C GLN A 137 -7.36 1.33 19.01
N LYS A 138 -7.17 1.45 20.32
CA LYS A 138 -7.90 0.63 21.31
C LYS A 138 -9.42 0.83 21.24
N ARG A 139 -9.86 2.08 21.01
CA ARG A 139 -11.29 2.42 20.92
C ARG A 139 -11.95 1.81 19.69
N PHE A 140 -11.24 1.78 18.56
CA PHE A 140 -11.79 1.29 17.29
C PHE A 140 -11.56 -0.19 17.04
N SER A 141 -10.65 -0.82 17.80
CA SER A 141 -10.45 -2.27 17.69
C SER A 141 -11.74 -3.02 18.07
N PRO A 142 -12.10 -4.05 17.30
CA PRO A 142 -11.39 -4.74 16.22
C PRO A 142 -11.71 -4.20 14.81
N TYR A 143 -12.21 -2.98 14.68
CA TYR A 143 -12.67 -2.39 13.41
C TYR A 143 -11.82 -1.18 12.97
N CYS A 144 -10.51 -1.20 13.27
CA CYS A 144 -9.61 -0.09 12.94
C CYS A 144 -9.57 0.23 11.45
N SER A 145 -9.71 -0.76 10.57
CA SER A 145 -9.76 -0.53 9.12
C SER A 145 -10.97 0.30 8.69
N VAL A 146 -12.13 0.02 9.29
CA VAL A 146 -13.35 0.79 9.03
C VAL A 146 -13.19 2.22 9.53
N ALA A 147 -12.66 2.41 10.74
CA ALA A 147 -12.38 3.73 11.28
C ALA A 147 -11.36 4.49 10.42
N THR A 148 -10.32 3.82 9.92
CA THR A 148 -9.33 4.39 9.00
C THR A 148 -10.00 4.89 7.73
N TRP A 149 -10.88 4.10 7.13
CA TRP A 149 -11.60 4.46 5.92
C TRP A 149 -12.48 5.70 6.12
N TYR A 150 -13.26 5.77 7.21
CA TYR A 150 -14.09 6.94 7.52
C TYR A 150 -13.23 8.18 7.82
N LEU A 151 -12.09 8.03 8.50
CA LEU A 151 -11.17 9.12 8.74
C LEU A 151 -10.58 9.66 7.43
N TRP A 152 -10.17 8.81 6.49
CA TRP A 152 -9.75 9.26 5.16
C TRP A 152 -10.86 10.02 4.44
N ARG A 153 -12.07 9.45 4.40
CA ARG A 153 -13.23 10.11 3.77
C ARG A 153 -13.53 11.48 4.37
N SER A 154 -13.26 11.71 5.64
CA SER A 154 -13.50 12.99 6.30
C SER A 154 -12.59 14.13 5.86
N ILE A 155 -11.52 13.83 5.11
CA ILE A 155 -10.57 14.81 4.57
C ILE A 155 -10.47 14.78 3.04
N ASP A 156 -11.18 13.86 2.40
CA ASP A 156 -11.30 13.85 0.94
C ASP A 156 -12.26 14.96 0.53
N ASP A 157 -11.87 15.77 -0.45
CA ASP A 157 -12.81 16.65 -1.13
C ASP A 157 -13.84 15.78 -1.86
N ASP A 158 -15.12 16.18 -1.84
CA ASP A 158 -16.27 15.43 -2.41
C ASP A 158 -16.16 15.12 -3.92
N THR A 159 -15.09 15.55 -4.55
CA THR A 159 -14.80 15.37 -5.98
C THR A 159 -14.07 14.07 -6.34
N ILE A 160 -13.62 13.26 -5.36
CA ILE A 160 -12.97 11.97 -5.66
C ILE A 160 -14.04 10.89 -5.83
N GLN A 161 -14.44 10.66 -7.08
CA GLN A 161 -15.16 9.45 -7.48
C GLN A 161 -14.14 8.29 -7.57
N TYR A 162 -14.40 7.21 -6.85
CA TYR A 162 -13.61 5.97 -6.88
C TYR A 162 -14.04 5.09 -8.06
#